data_ab31375499b7e7429eba27ff7244e16f
#
_entry.id   ab31375499b7e7429eba27ff7244e16f
#
_cell.length_a   1.000
_cell.length_b   1.000
_cell.length_c   1.000
_cell.angle_alpha   90.00
_cell.angle_beta   90.00
_cell.angle_gamma   90.00
#
_symmetry.space_group_name_H-M   'P 1'
#
loop_
_entity.id
_entity.type
_entity.pdbx_description
1 polymer ?
#
loop_
_entity_poly.entity_id
_entity_poly.type
_entity_poly.pdbx_seq_one_letter_code
_entity_poly.pdbx_strand_id
1 'polypeptide(L)'
;MARYDLRVNGFARFAEADDPDKPLLYVLRDMGLTAAKYGCGLGQCGACTVLIDGAPARSCQTRVSDLKGKTITTMEGLSASGAPHPVQAAFIKEQVPQCGYCTGGMIMTSVALLERNKKPTEQQVRSELDANLCRCGSHVRVVRAVMAASGQSTTGQGG
;
A
#
# COMPACT_ATOMS: atom_id res chain seq x y z
N MET A 1 -13.27 -26.97 -0.38
CA MET A 1 -12.42 -25.74 -0.46
C MET A 1 -11.41 -25.89 -1.58
N ALA A 2 -11.32 -24.91 -2.46
CA ALA A 2 -10.23 -24.86 -3.44
C ALA A 2 -8.98 -24.23 -2.79
N ARG A 3 -7.81 -24.74 -3.17
CA ARG A 3 -6.52 -24.24 -2.74
C ARG A 3 -5.95 -23.30 -3.82
N TYR A 4 -5.49 -22.15 -3.41
CA TYR A 4 -4.85 -21.14 -4.23
C TYR A 4 -3.40 -20.95 -3.76
N ASP A 5 -2.45 -21.33 -4.59
CA ASP A 5 -1.04 -21.09 -4.30
C ASP A 5 -0.67 -19.65 -4.65
N LEU A 6 -0.13 -18.94 -3.68
CA LEU A 6 0.17 -17.51 -3.75
C LEU A 6 1.64 -17.26 -3.44
N ARG A 7 2.18 -16.18 -3.98
CA ARG A 7 3.49 -15.67 -3.58
C ARG A 7 3.31 -14.33 -2.88
N VAL A 8 3.52 -14.31 -1.57
CA VAL A 8 3.28 -13.15 -0.72
C VAL A 8 4.57 -12.78 0.02
N ASN A 9 5.03 -11.54 -0.18
CA ASN A 9 6.25 -11.00 0.43
C ASN A 9 7.48 -11.91 0.22
N GLY A 10 7.60 -12.49 -0.98
CA GLY A 10 8.71 -13.37 -1.34
C GLY A 10 8.58 -14.82 -0.89
N PHE A 11 7.54 -15.17 -0.14
CA PHE A 11 7.31 -16.53 0.35
C PHE A 11 6.16 -17.20 -0.39
N ALA A 12 6.34 -18.50 -0.67
CA ALA A 12 5.25 -19.34 -1.13
C ALA A 12 4.24 -19.54 0.00
N ARG A 13 2.99 -19.21 -0.27
CA ARG A 13 1.88 -19.39 0.67
C ARG A 13 0.69 -19.99 -0.09
N PHE A 14 -0.31 -20.43 0.66
CA PHE A 14 -1.56 -20.87 0.06
C PHE A 14 -2.74 -20.29 0.82
N ALA A 15 -3.84 -20.13 0.12
CA ALA A 15 -5.14 -19.81 0.67
C ALA A 15 -6.12 -20.94 0.35
N GLU A 16 -7.02 -21.20 1.26
CA GLU A 16 -8.16 -22.06 1.04
C GLU A 16 -9.42 -21.19 1.00
N ALA A 17 -10.21 -21.35 -0.04
CA ALA A 17 -11.46 -20.62 -0.19
C ALA A 17 -12.49 -21.47 -0.94
N ASP A 18 -13.73 -21.44 -0.45
CA ASP A 18 -14.86 -22.05 -1.16
C ASP A 18 -15.30 -21.16 -2.31
N ASP A 19 -15.17 -19.84 -2.13
CA ASP A 19 -15.56 -18.85 -3.11
C ASP A 19 -14.32 -18.37 -3.89
N PRO A 20 -14.24 -18.59 -5.21
CA PRO A 20 -13.15 -18.10 -6.04
C PRO A 20 -13.11 -16.56 -6.11
N ASP A 21 -14.22 -15.90 -5.81
CA ASP A 21 -14.33 -14.44 -5.78
C ASP A 21 -13.93 -13.84 -4.42
N LYS A 22 -13.52 -14.67 -3.44
CA LYS A 22 -13.05 -14.17 -2.14
C LYS A 22 -11.99 -13.08 -2.33
N PRO A 23 -12.21 -11.86 -1.79
CA PRO A 23 -11.26 -10.77 -1.93
C PRO A 23 -9.89 -11.08 -1.29
N LEU A 24 -8.83 -10.68 -1.97
CA LEU A 24 -7.45 -10.82 -1.47
C LEU A 24 -7.28 -10.21 -0.07
N LEU A 25 -7.96 -9.09 0.21
CA LEU A 25 -7.91 -8.45 1.52
C LEU A 25 -8.19 -9.43 2.67
N TYR A 26 -9.21 -10.27 2.53
CA TYR A 26 -9.55 -11.25 3.56
C TYR A 26 -8.56 -12.41 3.61
N VAL A 27 -8.06 -12.83 2.45
CA VAL A 27 -7.00 -13.85 2.36
C VAL A 27 -5.74 -13.41 3.11
N LEU A 28 -5.31 -12.16 2.89
CA LEU A 28 -4.15 -11.59 3.61
C LEU A 28 -4.41 -11.52 5.13
N ARG A 29 -5.62 -11.15 5.52
CA ARG A 29 -6.02 -11.09 6.93
C ARG A 29 -6.01 -12.46 7.59
N ASP A 30 -6.47 -13.50 6.91
CA ASP A 30 -6.40 -14.89 7.38
C ASP A 30 -4.94 -15.34 7.56
N MET A 31 -4.00 -14.77 6.81
CA MET A 31 -2.56 -15.00 6.95
C MET A 31 -1.90 -14.15 8.06
N GLY A 32 -2.66 -13.33 8.78
CA GLY A 32 -2.15 -12.43 9.80
C GLY A 32 -1.54 -11.13 9.26
N LEU A 33 -1.67 -10.86 7.96
CA LEU A 33 -1.18 -9.64 7.32
C LEU A 33 -2.27 -8.57 7.35
N THR A 34 -2.23 -7.71 8.35
CA THR A 34 -3.34 -6.79 8.69
C THR A 34 -3.08 -5.33 8.34
N ALA A 35 -1.97 -5.01 7.71
CA ALA A 35 -1.64 -3.63 7.33
C ALA A 35 -2.60 -3.07 6.27
N ALA A 36 -3.03 -3.90 5.31
CA ALA A 36 -4.12 -3.54 4.40
C ALA A 36 -5.45 -3.53 5.16
N LYS A 37 -6.21 -2.44 5.01
CA LYS A 37 -7.43 -2.20 5.81
C LYS A 37 -8.67 -2.19 4.93
N TYR A 38 -9.79 -2.64 5.50
CA TYR A 38 -11.10 -2.48 4.89
C TYR A 38 -11.65 -1.08 5.19
N GLY A 39 -11.99 -0.35 4.16
CA GLY A 39 -12.69 0.94 4.29
C GLY A 39 -13.99 0.92 3.51
N CYS A 40 -13.97 1.25 2.19
CA CYS A 40 -15.18 1.30 1.35
C CYS A 40 -15.64 -0.07 0.83
N GLY A 41 -14.73 -1.02 0.63
CA GLY A 41 -15.01 -2.30 -0.04
C GLY A 41 -15.30 -2.17 -1.54
N LEU A 42 -15.12 -0.99 -2.13
CA LEU A 42 -15.46 -0.65 -3.51
C LEU A 42 -14.25 -0.18 -4.34
N GLY A 43 -13.05 -0.33 -3.81
CA GLY A 43 -11.83 0.09 -4.48
C GLY A 43 -11.59 1.60 -4.51
N GLN A 44 -12.35 2.39 -3.75
CA GLN A 44 -12.33 3.85 -3.81
C GLN A 44 -11.41 4.52 -2.77
N CYS A 45 -11.41 4.02 -1.52
CA CYS A 45 -10.70 4.70 -0.42
C CYS A 45 -9.18 4.46 -0.40
N GLY A 46 -8.71 3.38 -0.98
CA GLY A 46 -7.28 3.03 -1.02
C GLY A 46 -6.67 2.44 0.24
N ALA A 47 -7.44 2.29 1.33
CA ALA A 47 -6.92 1.72 2.58
C ALA A 47 -6.43 0.27 2.45
N CYS A 48 -6.93 -0.46 1.47
CA CYS A 48 -6.60 -1.85 1.19
C CYS A 48 -5.47 -2.04 0.16
N THR A 49 -4.79 -0.98 -0.26
CA THR A 49 -3.78 -1.05 -1.33
C THR A 49 -2.63 -1.98 -0.97
N VAL A 50 -2.32 -2.87 -1.89
CA VAL A 50 -1.14 -3.73 -1.91
C VAL A 50 -0.47 -3.61 -3.27
N LEU A 51 0.72 -4.19 -3.47
CA LEU A 51 1.32 -4.30 -4.80
C LEU A 51 1.09 -5.70 -5.36
N ILE A 52 0.66 -5.77 -6.61
CA ILE A 52 0.58 -7.01 -7.38
C ILE A 52 1.49 -6.83 -8.58
N ASP A 53 2.53 -7.65 -8.67
CA ASP A 53 3.60 -7.52 -9.66
C ASP A 53 4.19 -6.09 -9.71
N GLY A 54 4.32 -5.45 -8.56
CA GLY A 54 4.86 -4.09 -8.41
C GLY A 54 3.87 -2.96 -8.68
N ALA A 55 2.66 -3.23 -9.15
CA ALA A 55 1.64 -2.22 -9.40
C ALA A 55 0.65 -2.12 -8.22
N PRO A 56 0.19 -0.91 -7.86
CA PRO A 56 -0.78 -0.75 -6.78
C PRO A 56 -2.13 -1.36 -7.19
N ALA A 57 -2.71 -2.12 -6.27
CA ALA A 57 -4.00 -2.79 -6.48
C ALA A 57 -4.87 -2.69 -5.22
N ARG A 58 -6.16 -2.64 -5.44
CA ARG A 58 -7.16 -2.62 -4.36
C ARG A 58 -7.50 -4.06 -3.96
N SER A 59 -6.91 -4.53 -2.86
CA SER A 59 -7.09 -5.91 -2.41
C SER A 59 -8.55 -6.26 -2.06
N CYS A 60 -9.38 -5.27 -1.73
CA CYS A 60 -10.81 -5.48 -1.49
C CYS A 60 -11.60 -5.82 -2.77
N GLN A 61 -11.04 -5.53 -3.95
CA GLN A 61 -11.67 -5.79 -5.26
C GLN A 61 -10.91 -6.83 -6.09
N THR A 62 -9.81 -7.37 -5.57
CA THR A 62 -9.01 -8.38 -6.27
C THR A 62 -9.42 -9.77 -5.81
N ARG A 63 -9.85 -10.62 -6.72
CA ARG A 63 -10.28 -11.98 -6.42
C ARG A 63 -9.09 -12.91 -6.23
N VAL A 64 -9.21 -13.87 -5.31
CA VAL A 64 -8.14 -14.85 -5.07
C VAL A 64 -7.85 -15.69 -6.32
N SER A 65 -8.88 -15.99 -7.11
CA SER A 65 -8.74 -16.75 -8.36
C SER A 65 -7.89 -16.06 -9.44
N ASP A 66 -7.80 -14.72 -9.40
CA ASP A 66 -7.06 -13.93 -10.39
C ASP A 66 -5.54 -13.84 -10.07
N LEU A 67 -5.09 -14.44 -8.98
CA LEU A 67 -3.75 -14.24 -8.43
C LEU A 67 -2.74 -15.35 -8.79
N LYS A 68 -3.16 -16.33 -9.57
CA LYS A 68 -2.27 -17.42 -10.00
C LYS A 68 -1.03 -16.86 -10.73
N GLY A 69 0.16 -17.19 -10.22
CA GLY A 69 1.43 -16.75 -10.79
C GLY A 69 1.79 -15.29 -10.49
N LYS A 70 0.97 -14.58 -9.71
CA LYS A 70 1.23 -13.19 -9.32
C LYS A 70 2.07 -13.11 -8.05
N THR A 71 2.86 -12.03 -7.96
CA THR A 71 3.62 -11.68 -6.76
C THR A 71 2.90 -10.59 -6.00
N ILE A 72 2.59 -10.84 -4.73
CA ILE A 72 1.88 -9.91 -3.86
C ILE A 72 2.87 -9.35 -2.85
N THR A 73 2.91 -8.03 -2.73
CA THR A 73 3.69 -7.34 -1.70
C THR A 73 2.76 -6.52 -0.82
N THR A 74 2.83 -6.75 0.48
CA THR A 74 2.11 -5.97 1.49
C THR A 74 3.08 -5.05 2.23
N MET A 75 2.56 -4.13 3.04
CA MET A 75 3.40 -3.22 3.83
C MET A 75 4.35 -4.00 4.75
N GLU A 76 3.92 -5.11 5.30
CA GLU A 76 4.74 -5.99 6.14
C GLU A 76 5.96 -6.54 5.41
N GLY A 77 5.88 -6.73 4.10
CA GLY A 77 6.98 -7.21 3.26
C GLY A 77 8.03 -6.16 2.93
N LEU A 78 7.76 -4.87 3.15
CA LEU A 78 8.70 -3.79 2.85
C LEU A 78 9.89 -3.77 3.81
N SER A 79 9.75 -4.28 5.01
CA SER A 79 10.75 -4.29 6.06
C SER A 79 11.34 -5.70 6.30
N ALA A 80 11.33 -6.55 5.30
CA ALA A 80 11.80 -7.95 5.42
C ALA A 80 13.26 -8.07 5.86
N SER A 81 14.10 -7.06 5.61
CA SER A 81 15.49 -6.97 6.07
C SER A 81 15.64 -6.52 7.54
N GLY A 82 14.53 -6.20 8.23
CA GLY A 82 14.54 -5.63 9.58
C GLY A 82 14.71 -4.10 9.61
N ALA A 83 15.10 -3.47 8.51
CA ALA A 83 15.16 -2.01 8.39
C ALA A 83 13.91 -1.48 7.68
N PRO A 84 13.37 -0.30 8.07
CA PRO A 84 12.22 0.27 7.39
C PRO A 84 12.59 0.64 5.95
N HIS A 85 11.64 0.44 5.04
CA HIS A 85 11.74 0.96 3.68
C HIS A 85 11.88 2.50 3.71
N PRO A 86 12.62 3.14 2.78
CA PRO A 86 12.78 4.61 2.77
C PRO A 86 11.48 5.40 2.87
N VAL A 87 10.40 4.92 2.26
CA VAL A 87 9.07 5.54 2.39
C VAL A 87 8.54 5.41 3.82
N GLN A 88 8.66 4.24 4.44
CA GLN A 88 8.25 4.05 5.84
C GLN A 88 9.06 4.97 6.78
N ALA A 89 10.37 5.04 6.59
CA ALA A 89 11.24 5.91 7.38
C ALA A 89 10.86 7.39 7.23
N ALA A 90 10.52 7.83 6.02
CA ALA A 90 10.06 9.19 5.77
C ALA A 90 8.70 9.47 6.44
N PHE A 91 7.78 8.51 6.41
CA PHE A 91 6.48 8.64 7.10
C PHE A 91 6.66 8.77 8.62
N ILE A 92 7.61 8.05 9.20
CA ILE A 92 7.95 8.18 10.63
C ILE A 92 8.54 9.57 10.91
N LYS A 93 9.52 9.98 10.12
CA LYS A 93 10.22 11.27 10.29
C LYS A 93 9.25 12.45 10.19
N GLU A 94 8.36 12.44 9.22
CA GLU A 94 7.36 13.49 9.00
C GLU A 94 6.14 13.37 9.93
N GLN A 95 6.10 12.37 10.80
CA GLN A 95 5.00 12.11 11.73
C GLN A 95 3.64 12.08 11.00
N VAL A 96 3.58 11.34 9.90
CA VAL A 96 2.43 11.31 9.00
C VAL A 96 1.17 10.76 9.67
N PRO A 97 1.20 9.60 10.35
CA PRO A 97 -0.03 9.00 10.87
C PRO A 97 -0.67 9.82 11.97
N GLN A 98 -2.00 9.89 11.94
CA GLN A 98 -2.81 10.24 13.10
C GLN A 98 -3.49 8.97 13.62
N CYS A 99 -4.67 8.59 13.10
CA CYS A 99 -5.28 7.32 13.49
C CYS A 99 -4.55 6.09 12.89
N GLY A 100 -3.81 6.28 11.81
CA GLY A 100 -3.02 5.23 11.14
C GLY A 100 -3.80 4.33 10.20
N TYR A 101 -5.11 4.48 10.07
CA TYR A 101 -5.94 3.56 9.29
C TYR A 101 -5.64 3.59 7.78
N CYS A 102 -5.44 4.78 7.21
CA CYS A 102 -5.10 4.96 5.79
C CYS A 102 -3.61 4.78 5.48
N THR A 103 -2.76 4.72 6.48
CA THR A 103 -1.30 4.83 6.34
C THR A 103 -0.72 3.70 5.50
N GLY A 104 -1.12 2.46 5.75
CA GLY A 104 -0.62 1.32 4.99
C GLY A 104 -0.90 1.44 3.49
N GLY A 105 -2.10 1.84 3.11
CA GLY A 105 -2.47 2.06 1.71
C GLY A 105 -1.69 3.20 1.07
N MET A 106 -1.50 4.30 1.78
CA MET A 106 -0.72 5.44 1.28
C MET A 106 0.77 5.09 1.11
N ILE A 107 1.35 4.33 2.03
CA ILE A 107 2.72 3.84 1.89
C ILE A 107 2.86 2.98 0.62
N MET A 108 1.96 2.03 0.41
CA MET A 108 2.03 1.14 -0.75
C MET A 108 1.87 1.90 -2.07
N THR A 109 0.94 2.84 -2.15
CA THR A 109 0.78 3.73 -3.31
C THR A 109 2.06 4.54 -3.55
N SER A 110 2.67 5.08 -2.51
CA SER A 110 3.90 5.87 -2.60
C SER A 110 5.11 5.03 -3.02
N VAL A 111 5.24 3.82 -2.51
CA VAL A 111 6.29 2.88 -2.93
C VAL A 111 6.17 2.59 -4.43
N ALA A 112 4.98 2.29 -4.91
CA ALA A 112 4.74 2.03 -6.33
C ALA A 112 5.10 3.24 -7.21
N LEU A 113 4.75 4.45 -6.76
CA LEU A 113 5.11 5.67 -7.47
C LEU A 113 6.63 5.83 -7.57
N LEU A 114 7.35 5.69 -6.46
CA LEU A 114 8.81 5.90 -6.43
C LEU A 114 9.58 4.77 -7.14
N GLU A 115 9.02 3.58 -7.29
CA GLU A 115 9.62 2.52 -8.08
C GLU A 115 9.62 2.86 -9.58
N ARG A 116 8.54 3.42 -10.10
CA ARG A 116 8.43 3.78 -11.51
C ARG A 116 8.90 5.20 -11.84
N ASN A 117 8.94 6.10 -10.87
CA ASN A 117 9.44 7.47 -11.00
C ASN A 117 10.23 7.87 -9.75
N LYS A 118 11.55 7.83 -9.85
CA LYS A 118 12.46 8.11 -8.71
C LYS A 118 12.45 9.57 -8.27
N LYS A 119 12.01 10.48 -9.12
CA LYS A 119 11.99 11.92 -8.86
C LYS A 119 10.68 12.55 -9.32
N PRO A 120 9.55 12.19 -8.70
CA PRO A 120 8.27 12.77 -9.06
C PRO A 120 8.22 14.26 -8.69
N THR A 121 7.46 15.03 -9.44
CA THR A 121 7.09 16.37 -9.02
C THR A 121 6.06 16.29 -7.88
N GLU A 122 5.94 17.36 -7.09
CA GLU A 122 4.94 17.43 -6.04
C GLU A 122 3.52 17.22 -6.60
N GLN A 123 3.24 17.75 -7.77
CA GLN A 123 1.94 17.56 -8.44
C GLN A 123 1.70 16.09 -8.80
N GLN A 124 2.71 15.37 -9.27
CA GLN A 124 2.61 13.94 -9.55
C GLN A 124 2.34 13.13 -8.27
N VAL A 125 2.99 13.48 -7.16
CA VAL A 125 2.74 12.86 -5.86
C VAL A 125 1.29 13.10 -5.42
N ARG A 126 0.81 14.33 -5.51
CA ARG A 126 -0.59 14.68 -5.17
C ARG A 126 -1.58 13.89 -6.02
N SER A 127 -1.38 13.86 -7.33
CA SER A 127 -2.27 13.14 -8.25
C SER A 127 -2.31 11.64 -7.96
N GLU A 128 -1.17 11.04 -7.63
CA GLU A 128 -1.11 9.61 -7.28
C GLU A 128 -1.86 9.30 -5.99
N LEU A 129 -1.83 10.21 -5.02
CA LEU A 129 -2.47 10.04 -3.71
C LEU A 129 -3.94 10.46 -3.69
N ASP A 130 -4.48 11.04 -4.75
CA ASP A 130 -5.88 11.45 -4.83
C ASP A 130 -6.86 10.29 -4.61
N ALA A 131 -6.46 9.08 -4.99
CA ALA A 131 -7.26 7.88 -4.80
C ALA A 131 -7.10 7.25 -3.39
N ASN A 132 -6.32 7.86 -2.49
CA ASN A 132 -6.15 7.42 -1.12
C ASN A 132 -6.79 8.45 -0.17
N LEU A 133 -7.85 8.04 0.52
CA LEU A 133 -8.60 8.93 1.41
C LEU A 133 -8.05 8.86 2.83
N CYS A 134 -8.07 9.99 3.53
CA CYS A 134 -7.71 10.10 4.93
C CYS A 134 -8.74 10.95 5.68
N ARG A 135 -9.38 10.37 6.68
CA ARG A 135 -10.36 11.09 7.51
C ARG A 135 -9.70 12.15 8.40
N CYS A 136 -8.44 11.96 8.77
CA CYS A 136 -7.68 12.88 9.61
C CYS A 136 -7.04 14.03 8.83
N GLY A 137 -7.03 13.97 7.50
CA GLY A 137 -6.47 15.04 6.67
C GLY A 137 -4.94 15.06 6.63
N SER A 138 -4.28 13.89 6.66
CA SER A 138 -2.81 13.80 6.73
C SER A 138 -2.09 14.03 5.39
N HIS A 139 -2.78 14.33 4.30
CA HIS A 139 -2.20 14.40 2.94
C HIS A 139 -1.01 15.35 2.81
N VAL A 140 -1.02 16.50 3.48
CA VAL A 140 0.12 17.45 3.44
C VAL A 140 1.39 16.77 3.95
N ARG A 141 1.30 16.04 5.06
CA ARG A 141 2.44 15.30 5.63
C ARG A 141 2.85 14.13 4.75
N VAL A 142 1.89 13.44 4.14
CA VAL A 142 2.17 12.35 3.19
C VAL A 142 2.95 12.86 2.00
N VAL A 143 2.54 13.97 1.39
CA VAL A 143 3.27 14.58 0.28
C VAL A 143 4.69 14.94 0.67
N ARG A 144 4.88 15.56 1.83
CA ARG A 144 6.23 15.86 2.36
C ARG A 144 7.08 14.61 2.52
N ALA A 145 6.49 13.56 3.09
CA ALA A 145 7.20 12.29 3.31
C ALA A 145 7.64 11.65 1.98
N VAL A 146 6.77 11.63 0.98
CA VAL A 146 7.10 11.06 -0.34
C VAL A 146 8.18 11.88 -1.03
N MET A 147 8.09 13.21 -0.99
CA MET A 147 9.12 14.09 -1.53
C MET A 147 10.46 13.86 -0.81
N ALA A 148 10.47 13.77 0.52
CA ALA A 148 11.67 13.47 1.30
C ALA A 148 12.25 12.10 0.96
N ALA A 149 11.43 11.06 0.82
CA ALA A 149 11.87 9.73 0.42
C ALA A 149 12.52 9.72 -0.97
N SER A 150 12.11 10.62 -1.85
CA SER A 150 12.72 10.81 -3.19
C SER A 150 13.97 11.69 -3.18
N GLY A 151 14.39 12.18 -2.01
CA GLY A 151 15.53 13.11 -1.88
C GLY A 151 15.21 14.56 -2.28
N GLN A 152 13.94 14.94 -2.27
CA GLN A 152 13.47 16.28 -2.65
C GLN A 152 12.78 16.96 -1.47
N SER A 153 12.62 18.28 -1.56
CA SER A 153 11.79 19.06 -0.62
C SER A 153 10.51 19.54 -1.31
N THR A 154 9.48 19.80 -0.51
CA THR A 154 8.23 20.39 -1.02
C THR A 154 8.43 21.85 -1.38
N THR A 155 7.85 22.28 -2.49
CA THR A 155 7.73 23.70 -2.85
C THR A 155 6.47 24.27 -2.19
N GLY A 156 6.60 25.37 -1.50
CA GLY A 156 5.46 26.02 -0.82
C GLY A 156 5.46 25.77 0.68
N GLN A 157 6.44 26.25 1.32
CA GLN A 157 6.52 26.44 2.75
C GLN A 157 5.59 27.57 3.17
N GLY A 158 4.34 27.25 3.43
CA GLY A 158 3.62 28.05 4.40
C GLY A 158 4.14 27.69 5.79
N GLY A 159 4.60 28.61 6.55
CA GLY A 159 5.22 28.50 7.85
C GLY A 159 4.68 27.47 8.83
#